data_260e307bc5a118e2680b37fce7e7617e
#
_entry.id   260e307bc5a118e2680b37fce7e7617e
#
_cell.length_a   1.000
_cell.length_b   1.000
_cell.length_c   1.000
_cell.angle_alpha   90.00
_cell.angle_beta   90.00
_cell.angle_gamma   90.00
#
_symmetry.space_group_name_H-M   'P 1'
#
loop_
_entity.id
_entity.type
_entity.pdbx_description
1 polymer ?
#
loop_
_entity_poly.entity_id
_entity_poly.type
_entity_poly.pdbx_seq_one_letter_code
_entity_poly.pdbx_strand_id
1 'polypeptide(L)'
;EVPSCAEGGVLGVLPGIVGVIQATEVVKLVLGKGSSLVGRMVMYDALDMKFRELKLRRDAECPVCGDNPSITELIDYDQFCGLPANDTAPKEAAG
;
A
#
# COMPACT_ATOMS: atom_id res chain seq x y z
N GLU A 1 11.28 -3.18 10.21
CA GLU A 1 11.06 -2.01 9.42
C GLU A 1 11.64 -2.15 8.03
N VAL A 2 10.96 -1.66 7.01
CA VAL A 2 11.35 -1.88 5.63
C VAL A 2 12.16 -0.70 5.14
N PRO A 3 13.33 -0.93 4.55
CA PRO A 3 14.12 0.18 4.02
C PRO A 3 13.46 0.77 2.78
N SER A 4 13.80 2.00 2.46
CA SER A 4 13.29 2.64 1.26
C SER A 4 13.89 2.01 0.03
N CYS A 5 13.33 2.31 -1.14
CA CYS A 5 13.88 1.78 -2.39
C CYS A 5 15.33 2.20 -2.60
N ALA A 6 15.67 3.40 -2.15
CA ALA A 6 17.05 3.89 -2.31
C ALA A 6 18.01 3.12 -1.43
N GLU A 7 17.54 2.64 -0.29
CA GLU A 7 18.39 1.91 0.65
C GLU A 7 18.45 0.43 0.34
N GLY A 8 17.30 -0.17 0.10
CA GLY A 8 17.22 -1.62 -0.06
C GLY A 8 17.20 -2.11 -1.48
N GLY A 9 17.00 -1.22 -2.42
CA GLY A 9 16.88 -1.62 -3.81
C GLY A 9 15.53 -2.24 -4.12
N VAL A 10 15.28 -2.47 -5.39
CA VAL A 10 14.01 -3.02 -5.85
C VAL A 10 14.27 -4.00 -6.97
N LEU A 11 13.67 -5.17 -6.90
CA LEU A 11 13.68 -6.11 -8.01
C LEU A 11 12.54 -5.71 -8.95
N GLY A 12 12.89 -5.16 -10.10
CA GLY A 12 11.93 -4.47 -10.95
C GLY A 12 10.77 -5.31 -11.46
N VAL A 13 10.93 -6.64 -11.49
CA VAL A 13 9.85 -7.49 -11.99
C VAL A 13 8.72 -7.65 -10.97
N LEU A 14 8.99 -7.40 -9.69
CA LEU A 14 7.95 -7.57 -8.67
C LEU A 14 6.80 -6.60 -8.85
N PRO A 15 7.04 -5.29 -9.07
CA PRO A 15 5.93 -4.39 -9.32
C PRO A 15 5.10 -4.79 -10.53
N GLY A 16 5.71 -5.44 -11.53
CA GLY A 16 4.95 -5.90 -12.68
C GLY A 16 3.92 -6.94 -12.31
N ILE A 17 4.34 -7.95 -11.54
CA ILE A 17 3.41 -9.00 -11.13
C ILE A 17 2.33 -8.45 -10.23
N VAL A 18 2.71 -7.64 -9.24
CA VAL A 18 1.74 -7.07 -8.32
C VAL A 18 0.79 -6.14 -9.06
N GLY A 19 1.30 -5.34 -9.98
CA GLY A 19 0.47 -4.42 -10.75
C GLY A 19 -0.54 -5.11 -11.63
N VAL A 20 -0.15 -6.24 -12.23
CA VAL A 20 -1.10 -7.00 -13.04
C VAL A 20 -2.21 -7.58 -12.17
N ILE A 21 -1.88 -8.06 -10.98
CA ILE A 21 -2.89 -8.55 -10.06
C ILE A 21 -3.84 -7.42 -9.67
N GLN A 22 -3.30 -6.24 -9.38
CA GLN A 22 -4.12 -5.09 -9.03
C GLN A 22 -5.05 -4.70 -10.18
N ALA A 23 -4.54 -4.70 -11.39
CA ALA A 23 -5.37 -4.37 -12.55
C ALA A 23 -6.48 -5.38 -12.73
N THR A 24 -6.19 -6.65 -12.49
CA THR A 24 -7.20 -7.70 -12.58
C THR A 24 -8.30 -7.47 -11.54
N GLU A 25 -7.91 -7.07 -10.33
CA GLU A 25 -8.91 -6.79 -9.31
C GLU A 25 -9.81 -5.62 -9.70
N VAL A 26 -9.23 -4.59 -10.32
CA VAL A 26 -10.04 -3.46 -10.78
C VAL A 26 -11.04 -3.93 -11.83
N VAL A 27 -10.62 -4.77 -12.78
CA VAL A 27 -11.52 -5.28 -13.80
C VAL A 27 -12.66 -6.07 -13.16
N LYS A 28 -12.34 -6.89 -12.16
CA LYS A 28 -13.37 -7.69 -11.48
C LYS A 28 -14.39 -6.79 -10.79
N LEU A 29 -13.91 -5.72 -10.16
CA LEU A 29 -14.82 -4.81 -9.49
C LEU A 29 -15.73 -4.07 -10.47
N VAL A 30 -15.17 -3.65 -11.60
CA VAL A 30 -15.95 -2.94 -12.60
C VAL A 30 -17.00 -3.85 -13.23
N LEU A 31 -16.62 -5.09 -13.54
CA LEU A 31 -17.54 -6.03 -14.17
C LEU A 31 -18.47 -6.70 -13.16
N GLY A 32 -18.19 -6.63 -11.88
CA GLY A 32 -18.99 -7.32 -10.88
C GLY A 32 -18.87 -8.82 -10.95
N LYS A 33 -17.73 -9.33 -11.40
CA LYS A 33 -17.54 -10.77 -11.57
C LYS A 33 -16.39 -11.28 -10.73
N GLY A 34 -16.45 -12.57 -10.40
CA GLY A 34 -15.42 -13.20 -9.62
C GLY A 34 -15.47 -12.79 -8.16
N SER A 35 -14.46 -13.21 -7.41
CA SER A 35 -14.32 -12.87 -6.00
C SER A 35 -13.20 -11.87 -5.86
N SER A 36 -13.51 -10.69 -5.30
CA SER A 36 -12.49 -9.67 -5.10
C SER A 36 -11.60 -10.03 -3.93
N LEU A 37 -10.47 -9.36 -3.83
CA LEU A 37 -9.55 -9.54 -2.73
C LEU A 37 -9.89 -8.66 -1.53
N VAL A 38 -11.04 -8.03 -1.52
CA VAL A 38 -11.46 -7.25 -0.37
C VAL A 38 -11.54 -8.16 0.85
N GLY A 39 -10.90 -7.75 1.93
CA GLY A 39 -10.87 -8.55 3.15
C GLY A 39 -9.77 -9.60 3.15
N ARG A 40 -8.92 -9.62 2.15
CA ARG A 40 -7.84 -10.61 2.06
C ARG A 40 -6.52 -9.91 1.72
N MET A 41 -5.45 -10.44 2.25
CA MET A 41 -4.11 -9.98 1.90
C MET A 41 -3.37 -11.13 1.23
N VAL A 42 -2.85 -10.88 0.04
CA VAL A 42 -2.09 -11.89 -0.68
C VAL A 42 -0.61 -11.54 -0.54
N MET A 43 0.16 -12.51 -0.09
CA MET A 43 1.61 -12.37 0.05
C MET A 43 2.27 -13.19 -1.04
N TYR A 44 3.19 -12.56 -1.75
CA TYR A 44 3.88 -13.20 -2.86
C TYR A 44 5.35 -13.32 -2.55
N ASP A 45 5.83 -14.56 -2.48
CA ASP A 45 7.25 -14.84 -2.28
C ASP A 45 7.80 -15.25 -3.64
N ALA A 46 8.49 -14.33 -4.29
CA ALA A 46 8.98 -14.58 -5.64
C ALA A 46 10.11 -15.59 -5.69
N LEU A 47 10.94 -15.63 -4.66
CA LEU A 47 12.08 -16.53 -4.69
C LEU A 47 11.66 -17.98 -4.59
N ASP A 48 10.64 -18.27 -3.79
CA ASP A 48 10.13 -19.63 -3.68
C ASP A 48 8.88 -19.86 -4.52
N MET A 49 8.42 -18.83 -5.21
CA MET A 49 7.21 -18.88 -6.05
C MET A 49 6.04 -19.39 -5.27
N LYS A 50 5.76 -18.73 -4.14
CA LYS A 50 4.66 -19.12 -3.27
C LYS A 50 3.75 -17.93 -3.04
N PHE A 51 2.47 -18.21 -2.99
CA PHE A 51 1.46 -17.22 -2.63
C PHE A 51 0.80 -17.66 -1.34
N ARG A 52 0.57 -16.71 -0.45
CA ARG A 52 -0.15 -16.97 0.79
C ARG A 52 -1.28 -15.96 0.91
N GLU A 53 -2.38 -16.39 1.46
CA GLU A 53 -3.55 -15.53 1.63
C GLU A 53 -3.89 -15.45 3.10
N LEU A 54 -4.02 -14.22 3.59
CA LEU A 54 -4.40 -13.95 4.96
C LEU A 54 -5.73 -13.22 4.98
N LYS A 55 -6.54 -13.50 5.99
CA LYS A 55 -7.81 -12.81 6.13
C LYS A 55 -7.59 -11.51 6.88
N LEU A 56 -8.17 -10.44 6.36
CA LEU A 56 -8.11 -9.13 7.00
C LEU A 56 -9.46 -8.77 7.54
N ARG A 57 -9.47 -8.20 8.74
CA ARG A 57 -10.70 -7.71 9.33
C ARG A 57 -10.65 -6.20 9.43
N ARG A 58 -11.81 -5.60 9.30
CA ARG A 58 -11.91 -4.17 9.51
C ARG A 58 -11.73 -3.88 11.00
N ASP A 59 -10.94 -2.87 11.31
CA ASP A 59 -10.76 -2.45 12.69
C ASP A 59 -11.78 -1.38 13.00
N ALA A 60 -12.77 -1.72 13.81
CA ALA A 60 -13.84 -0.79 14.15
C ALA A 60 -13.32 0.42 14.92
N GLU A 61 -12.13 0.32 15.52
CA GLU A 61 -11.56 1.42 16.26
C GLU A 61 -10.47 2.15 15.49
N CYS A 62 -10.37 1.89 14.19
CA CYS A 62 -9.39 2.60 13.38
C CYS A 62 -9.69 4.10 13.41
N PRO A 63 -8.69 4.94 13.68
CA PRO A 63 -8.94 6.37 13.76
C PRO A 63 -9.32 7.01 12.44
N VAL A 64 -9.11 6.33 11.32
CA VAL A 64 -9.40 6.88 10.00
C VAL A 64 -10.69 6.34 9.44
N CYS A 65 -10.89 5.02 9.47
CA CYS A 65 -12.03 4.39 8.81
C CYS A 65 -12.90 3.57 9.74
N GLY A 66 -12.66 3.66 11.04
CA GLY A 66 -13.44 2.91 11.99
C GLY A 66 -14.82 3.50 12.22
N ASP A 67 -15.50 3.00 13.24
CA ASP A 67 -16.86 3.45 13.53
C ASP A 67 -16.90 4.89 14.05
N ASN A 68 -15.84 5.32 14.73
CA ASN A 68 -15.75 6.69 15.25
C ASN A 68 -14.42 7.29 14.83
N PRO A 69 -14.28 7.69 13.58
CA PRO A 69 -13.01 8.20 13.10
C PRO A 69 -12.64 9.52 13.75
N SER A 70 -11.40 9.64 14.17
CA SER A 70 -10.88 10.87 14.74
C SER A 70 -10.00 11.64 13.76
N ILE A 71 -9.49 10.98 12.73
CA ILE A 71 -8.67 11.62 11.72
C ILE A 71 -9.52 11.77 10.47
N THR A 72 -9.96 13.00 10.19
CA THR A 72 -10.86 13.25 9.08
C THR A 72 -10.22 14.09 7.99
N GLU A 73 -8.97 14.50 8.17
CA GLU A 73 -8.26 15.32 7.20
C GLU A 73 -6.90 14.71 6.94
N LEU A 74 -6.33 15.05 5.80
CA LEU A 74 -4.98 14.59 5.48
C LEU A 74 -3.98 15.29 6.39
N ILE A 75 -2.95 14.55 6.80
CA ILE A 75 -1.93 15.10 7.68
C ILE A 75 -0.73 15.53 6.86
N ASP A 76 0.09 16.38 7.48
CA ASP A 76 1.37 16.77 6.89
C ASP A 76 2.40 15.73 7.30
N TYR A 77 2.75 14.85 6.38
CA TYR A 77 3.64 13.75 6.68
C TYR A 77 5.03 14.20 7.09
N ASP A 78 5.50 15.30 6.53
CA ASP A 78 6.80 15.81 6.92
C ASP A 78 6.79 16.22 8.40
N GLN A 79 5.75 16.92 8.82
CA GLN A 79 5.61 17.30 10.20
C GLN A 79 5.41 16.10 11.10
N PHE A 80 4.57 15.17 10.67
CA PHE A 80 4.28 13.98 11.44
C PHE A 80 5.53 13.14 11.65
N CYS A 81 6.40 13.06 10.64
CA CYS A 81 7.62 12.30 10.74
C CYS A 81 8.78 13.07 11.36
N GLY A 82 8.55 14.32 11.74
CA GLY A 82 9.60 15.12 12.34
C GLY A 82 10.53 15.78 11.35
N LEU A 83 10.17 15.83 10.08
CA LEU A 83 11.00 16.46 9.07
C LEU A 83 10.53 17.89 8.85
N PRO A 84 11.47 18.83 8.61
CA PRO A 84 11.08 20.19 8.29
C PRO A 84 10.32 20.23 6.96
N ALA A 85 9.28 21.05 6.92
CA ALA A 85 8.44 21.08 5.75
C ALA A 85 9.20 21.55 4.51
N ASN A 86 10.13 22.44 4.68
CA ASN A 86 10.84 22.97 3.52
C ASN A 86 11.91 22.03 2.99
N ASP A 87 12.16 20.94 3.66
CA ASP A 87 13.11 19.97 3.15
C ASP A 87 12.58 19.27 1.92
N THR A 88 11.33 19.38 1.67
CA THR A 88 10.79 18.65 0.55
C THR A 88 11.10 19.29 -0.75
N ALA A 89 11.34 20.58 -0.73
CA ALA A 89 11.50 21.28 -1.97
C ALA A 89 12.62 20.77 -2.85
N PRO A 90 13.80 20.58 -2.35
CA PRO A 90 14.87 20.18 -3.25
C PRO A 90 14.80 18.74 -3.67
N LYS A 91 14.06 17.96 -2.94
CA LYS A 91 14.11 16.57 -3.23
C LYS A 91 13.46 16.20 -4.45
N GLU A 92 12.49 16.91 -4.81
CA GLU A 92 11.86 16.55 -5.96
C GLU A 92 12.69 16.71 -7.12
N ALA A 93 13.57 17.58 -7.06
CA ALA A 93 14.47 17.75 -8.16
C ALA A 93 15.21 16.48 -8.42
N ALA A 94 15.44 15.74 -7.41
CA ALA A 94 16.16 14.52 -7.58
C ALA A 94 15.30 13.42 -8.16
N GLY A 95 14.05 13.60 -8.07
CA GLY A 95 13.14 12.56 -8.53
C GLY A 95 13.25 12.27 -9.97
#